data_957ae91a6970b179fc902d17db5ce1aa
#
_entry.id   957ae91a6970b179fc902d17db5ce1aa
#
_cell.length_a   1.000
_cell.length_b   1.000
_cell.length_c   1.000
_cell.angle_alpha   90.00
_cell.angle_beta   90.00
_cell.angle_gamma   90.00
#
_symmetry.space_group_name_H-M   'P 1'
#
loop_
_entity.id
_entity.type
_entity.pdbx_description
1 polymer ?
#
loop_
_entity_poly.entity_id
_entity_poly.type
_entity_poly.pdbx_seq_one_letter_code
_entity_poly.pdbx_strand_id
1 'polypeptide(L)'
;MKTVSVNARILIGLAAMMILFTGCRKDDPVPEPEKIKEATDVNKFIYNGLATYYYWEDNIPALNNSKYKVRDSLNAFLNKYTDPEELFESLLYKRGEVDKWSLIVDDSRIIDDWLAGISESMGIDIKLYYIRENSNELVGFIRYVFGNSPAEKAGLKRGDIFTTIDGQKLTDANYRELLFTKKNYTMGLATFTGSDFVSSGKSVTMTAVILQENPIHMDTILTVNDTKVGYLVYNSFSNAYDSLINTNYDLELNRIFGEFKDAGIQKLILDMRYNGGGYISSAVYLASMIHSADRFKIFAKYQFNKNLQDYYQKNYGSNYFNLYFTDNISKTERTAASQINSLGINSIYIITSSETASAPELLINGLKPYMDVIQVGENTAGKNVGSWTIRDYIGDTEEVNPNHTWAMQPITLKIANSQDYSDYTTGLKPVIQLKEYPLDMKPFADPEEPLLKACTDHIRGLKTAVVRKGKEFRSFKYSDEMKPMNGIMIGDAVGAPALLEP
;
A
#
# COMPACT_ATOMS: atom_id res chain seq x y z
N MET A 1 62.18 -93.43 20.11
CA MET A 1 61.46 -93.30 18.83
C MET A 1 61.10 -91.82 18.63
N LYS A 2 61.68 -91.28 17.59
CA LYS A 2 61.34 -90.11 16.74
C LYS A 2 60.15 -89.23 17.14
N THR A 3 60.37 -87.92 17.27
CA THR A 3 59.64 -86.83 16.63
C THR A 3 60.28 -85.52 17.06
N VAL A 4 60.96 -84.89 16.27
CA VAL A 4 60.74 -83.88 15.26
C VAL A 4 60.72 -82.44 15.83
N SER A 5 61.87 -81.84 15.65
CA SER A 5 62.09 -80.38 15.78
C SER A 5 61.78 -79.67 14.47
N VAL A 6 60.60 -79.01 14.32
CA VAL A 6 60.25 -78.17 13.14
C VAL A 6 59.34 -76.98 13.51
N ASN A 7 59.53 -76.27 14.53
CA ASN A 7 58.68 -75.10 14.71
C ASN A 7 59.37 -73.83 15.25
N ALA A 8 60.70 -73.80 15.37
CA ALA A 8 61.41 -72.67 15.93
C ALA A 8 61.85 -71.60 14.88
N ARG A 9 61.81 -71.95 13.57
CA ARG A 9 62.23 -70.98 12.50
C ARG A 9 61.14 -70.18 11.82
N ILE A 10 59.87 -70.55 11.99
CA ILE A 10 58.74 -69.86 11.39
C ILE A 10 58.25 -68.73 12.31
N LEU A 11 58.41 -68.83 13.61
CA LEU A 11 58.01 -67.78 14.57
C LEU A 11 58.94 -66.56 14.56
N ILE A 12 60.19 -66.67 14.16
CA ILE A 12 61.12 -65.53 14.10
C ILE A 12 60.92 -64.73 12.81
N GLY A 13 60.41 -65.31 11.74
CA GLY A 13 60.07 -64.63 10.50
C GLY A 13 58.81 -63.79 10.60
N LEU A 14 57.81 -64.19 11.40
CA LEU A 14 56.56 -63.43 11.62
C LEU A 14 56.75 -62.31 12.62
N ALA A 15 57.66 -62.38 13.58
CA ALA A 15 57.96 -61.26 14.52
C ALA A 15 58.76 -60.13 13.83
N ALA A 16 59.64 -60.47 12.84
CA ALA A 16 60.39 -59.47 12.09
C ALA A 16 59.58 -58.76 11.02
N MET A 17 58.41 -59.30 10.59
CA MET A 17 57.55 -58.71 9.60
C MET A 17 56.49 -57.81 10.22
N MET A 18 56.23 -57.84 11.55
CA MET A 18 55.34 -56.96 12.28
C MET A 18 55.98 -55.64 12.74
N ILE A 19 57.29 -55.47 12.64
CA ILE A 19 57.99 -54.26 13.09
C ILE A 19 58.18 -53.24 11.94
N LEU A 20 57.84 -53.59 10.70
CA LEU A 20 57.99 -52.67 9.55
C LEU A 20 56.75 -51.91 9.12
N PHE A 21 55.62 -52.00 9.87
CA PHE A 21 54.37 -51.25 9.56
C PHE A 21 53.97 -50.21 10.62
N THR A 22 54.82 -49.83 11.54
CA THR A 22 54.64 -48.61 12.34
C THR A 22 55.25 -47.41 11.64
N GLY A 23 54.92 -47.19 10.38
CA GLY A 23 55.06 -45.89 9.74
C GLY A 23 54.02 -44.95 10.36
N CYS A 24 54.52 -44.00 11.14
CA CYS A 24 53.68 -42.82 11.50
C CYS A 24 53.05 -42.28 10.22
N ARG A 25 51.75 -42.61 9.98
CA ARG A 25 50.92 -41.71 9.20
C ARG A 25 50.89 -40.41 9.99
N LYS A 26 51.58 -39.38 9.53
CA LYS A 26 51.17 -38.03 9.84
C LYS A 26 49.73 -37.98 9.40
N ASP A 27 48.79 -37.93 10.32
CA ASP A 27 47.45 -37.49 10.02
C ASP A 27 47.64 -36.10 9.42
N ASP A 28 47.39 -35.98 8.11
CA ASP A 28 47.28 -34.66 7.49
C ASP A 28 46.21 -33.91 8.30
N PRO A 29 46.48 -32.70 8.75
CA PRO A 29 45.52 -31.94 9.52
C PRO A 29 44.22 -31.91 8.70
N VAL A 30 43.16 -32.48 9.26
CA VAL A 30 41.81 -32.32 8.69
C VAL A 30 41.65 -30.81 8.51
N PRO A 31 41.46 -30.32 7.28
CA PRO A 31 41.29 -28.89 7.07
C PRO A 31 40.17 -28.40 7.99
N GLU A 32 40.47 -27.43 8.81
CA GLU A 32 39.40 -26.76 9.61
C GLU A 32 38.29 -26.41 8.66
N PRO A 33 37.03 -26.71 9.01
CA PRO A 33 35.88 -26.31 8.17
C PRO A 33 35.95 -24.80 7.93
N GLU A 34 35.91 -24.45 6.67
CA GLU A 34 35.96 -23.05 6.25
C GLU A 34 34.86 -22.27 7.01
N LYS A 35 35.26 -21.27 7.80
CA LYS A 35 34.33 -20.50 8.60
C LYS A 35 33.38 -19.74 7.67
N ILE A 36 32.10 -20.09 7.72
CA ILE A 36 31.10 -19.41 6.91
C ILE A 36 31.07 -17.93 7.31
N LYS A 37 31.22 -17.06 6.31
CA LYS A 37 31.17 -15.60 6.51
C LYS A 37 29.81 -15.20 7.05
N GLU A 38 29.76 -14.27 8.01
CA GLU A 38 28.52 -13.63 8.46
C GLU A 38 27.81 -12.95 7.29
N ALA A 39 26.50 -13.14 7.20
CA ALA A 39 25.67 -12.41 6.27
C ALA A 39 25.59 -10.93 6.66
N THR A 40 25.25 -10.08 5.70
CA THR A 40 25.05 -8.64 5.93
C THR A 40 23.88 -8.42 6.89
N ASP A 41 23.92 -7.31 7.65
CA ASP A 41 22.82 -6.95 8.56
C ASP A 41 21.52 -6.78 7.79
N VAL A 42 21.55 -6.19 6.60
CA VAL A 42 20.37 -6.04 5.72
C VAL A 42 19.76 -7.40 5.36
N ASN A 43 20.57 -8.38 4.94
CA ASN A 43 20.04 -9.70 4.58
C ASN A 43 19.45 -10.43 5.80
N LYS A 44 20.06 -10.28 6.98
CA LYS A 44 19.52 -10.81 8.24
C LYS A 44 18.20 -10.12 8.59
N PHE A 45 18.15 -8.80 8.50
CA PHE A 45 16.94 -7.99 8.72
C PHE A 45 15.79 -8.45 7.82
N ILE A 46 16.03 -8.60 6.51
CA ILE A 46 15.01 -9.06 5.55
C ILE A 46 14.47 -10.44 5.94
N TYR A 47 15.37 -11.40 6.19
CA TYR A 47 14.98 -12.76 6.54
C TYR A 47 14.18 -12.81 7.85
N ASN A 48 14.69 -12.19 8.90
CA ASN A 48 14.08 -12.20 10.23
C ASN A 48 12.72 -11.49 10.22
N GLY A 49 12.62 -10.36 9.52
CA GLY A 49 11.38 -9.62 9.40
C GLY A 49 10.29 -10.39 8.63
N LEU A 50 10.65 -11.04 7.52
CA LEU A 50 9.70 -11.87 6.79
C LEU A 50 9.33 -13.14 7.58
N ALA A 51 10.27 -13.79 8.23
CA ALA A 51 9.99 -14.97 9.07
C ALA A 51 9.09 -14.65 10.26
N THR A 52 9.16 -13.40 10.77
CA THR A 52 8.33 -12.95 11.91
C THR A 52 6.96 -12.47 11.45
N TYR A 53 6.91 -11.59 10.46
CA TYR A 53 5.72 -10.76 10.21
C TYR A 53 4.97 -11.10 8.93
N TYR A 54 5.60 -11.79 7.96
CA TYR A 54 4.99 -11.99 6.65
C TYR A 54 3.73 -12.87 6.74
N TYR A 55 2.61 -12.40 6.18
CA TYR A 55 1.32 -13.08 6.28
C TYR A 55 1.34 -14.50 5.70
N TRP A 56 2.09 -14.72 4.61
CA TRP A 56 2.21 -16.02 3.94
C TRP A 56 3.53 -16.73 4.26
N GLU A 57 4.14 -16.50 5.43
CA GLU A 57 5.43 -17.08 5.81
C GLU A 57 5.39 -18.61 5.78
N ASP A 58 4.28 -19.22 6.21
CA ASP A 58 4.06 -20.67 6.16
C ASP A 58 4.13 -21.27 4.73
N ASN A 59 3.88 -20.46 3.71
CA ASN A 59 3.91 -20.85 2.31
C ASN A 59 5.32 -20.78 1.70
N ILE A 60 6.30 -20.26 2.44
CA ILE A 60 7.70 -20.08 1.98
C ILE A 60 8.59 -21.08 2.70
N PRO A 61 9.02 -22.16 2.01
CA PRO A 61 9.85 -23.20 2.65
C PRO A 61 11.15 -22.68 3.28
N ALA A 62 11.72 -21.59 2.74
CA ALA A 62 12.93 -21.00 3.28
C ALA A 62 12.70 -20.32 4.63
N LEU A 63 11.54 -19.73 4.88
CA LEU A 63 11.21 -19.05 6.14
C LEU A 63 10.86 -20.05 7.27
N ASN A 64 10.36 -21.25 6.92
CA ASN A 64 9.92 -22.28 7.87
C ASN A 64 10.92 -23.44 8.02
N ASN A 65 12.09 -23.37 7.43
CA ASN A 65 13.06 -24.48 7.43
C ASN A 65 13.87 -24.50 8.73
N SER A 66 13.71 -25.56 9.53
CA SER A 66 14.47 -25.76 10.76
C SER A 66 16.00 -25.73 10.56
N LYS A 67 16.49 -26.00 9.34
CA LYS A 67 17.90 -25.89 8.98
C LYS A 67 18.43 -24.46 9.19
N TYR A 68 17.62 -23.45 8.94
CA TYR A 68 18.02 -22.05 9.06
C TYR A 68 17.88 -21.49 10.48
N LYS A 69 17.47 -22.32 11.46
CA LYS A 69 17.66 -22.04 12.89
C LYS A 69 19.12 -22.23 13.34
N VAL A 70 19.96 -22.78 12.46
CA VAL A 70 21.41 -22.92 12.68
C VAL A 70 22.09 -21.75 11.96
N ARG A 71 22.78 -20.89 12.72
CA ARG A 71 23.42 -19.66 12.26
C ARG A 71 24.25 -19.84 10.98
N ASP A 72 25.13 -20.83 10.95
CA ASP A 72 25.99 -21.07 9.79
C ASP A 72 25.19 -21.47 8.54
N SER A 73 24.12 -22.24 8.72
CA SER A 73 23.23 -22.62 7.61
C SER A 73 22.45 -21.43 7.08
N LEU A 74 22.00 -20.54 7.96
CA LEU A 74 21.33 -19.30 7.58
C LEU A 74 22.30 -18.35 6.86
N ASN A 75 23.49 -18.12 7.43
CA ASN A 75 24.52 -17.30 6.78
C ASN A 75 24.89 -17.83 5.39
N ALA A 76 25.03 -19.15 5.24
CA ALA A 76 25.29 -19.77 3.94
C ALA A 76 24.16 -19.58 2.94
N PHE A 77 22.91 -19.50 3.39
CA PHE A 77 21.75 -19.17 2.56
C PHE A 77 21.74 -17.70 2.16
N LEU A 78 21.85 -16.80 3.13
CA LEU A 78 21.78 -15.35 2.92
C LEU A 78 22.93 -14.80 2.06
N ASN A 79 24.12 -15.39 2.19
CA ASN A 79 25.29 -15.01 1.40
C ASN A 79 25.22 -15.38 -0.10
N LYS A 80 24.15 -16.07 -0.53
CA LYS A 80 23.89 -16.29 -1.95
C LYS A 80 23.38 -15.05 -2.66
N TYR A 81 22.84 -14.10 -1.90
CA TYR A 81 22.26 -12.88 -2.39
C TYR A 81 23.17 -11.69 -2.10
N THR A 82 23.66 -11.06 -3.14
CA THR A 82 24.44 -9.82 -3.05
C THR A 82 23.55 -8.59 -3.10
N ASP A 83 22.37 -8.72 -3.67
CA ASP A 83 21.35 -7.70 -3.75
C ASP A 83 20.23 -8.01 -2.73
N PRO A 84 19.98 -7.10 -1.76
CA PRO A 84 18.90 -7.24 -0.79
C PRO A 84 17.50 -7.33 -1.40
N GLU A 85 17.24 -6.61 -2.51
CA GLU A 85 15.96 -6.68 -3.22
C GLU A 85 15.72 -8.08 -3.80
N GLU A 86 16.74 -8.71 -4.39
CA GLU A 86 16.64 -10.08 -4.91
C GLU A 86 16.34 -11.09 -3.79
N LEU A 87 16.94 -10.92 -2.61
CA LEU A 87 16.61 -11.75 -1.45
C LEU A 87 15.15 -11.57 -1.04
N PHE A 88 14.71 -10.32 -0.87
CA PHE A 88 13.34 -9.99 -0.49
C PHE A 88 12.33 -10.60 -1.47
N GLU A 89 12.48 -10.33 -2.75
CA GLU A 89 11.60 -10.84 -3.81
C GLU A 89 11.56 -12.38 -3.86
N SER A 90 12.70 -13.06 -3.61
CA SER A 90 12.78 -14.53 -3.59
C SER A 90 12.00 -15.18 -2.45
N LEU A 91 11.69 -14.42 -1.40
CA LEU A 91 10.96 -14.86 -0.21
C LEU A 91 9.48 -14.49 -0.22
N LEU A 92 8.97 -13.93 -1.33
CA LEU A 92 7.55 -13.57 -1.44
C LEU A 92 6.72 -14.71 -2.06
N TYR A 93 5.52 -14.89 -1.55
CA TYR A 93 4.60 -15.94 -2.00
C TYR A 93 3.88 -15.56 -3.28
N LYS A 94 4.14 -16.30 -4.38
CA LYS A 94 3.51 -16.07 -5.69
C LYS A 94 3.48 -14.59 -6.08
N ARG A 95 4.68 -13.98 -6.07
CA ARG A 95 4.85 -12.56 -6.39
C ARG A 95 4.14 -12.18 -7.69
N GLY A 96 3.31 -11.12 -7.63
CA GLY A 96 2.50 -10.63 -8.75
C GLY A 96 1.14 -11.34 -8.95
N GLU A 97 0.95 -12.56 -8.39
CA GLU A 97 -0.33 -13.27 -8.42
C GLU A 97 -1.11 -13.10 -7.10
N VAL A 98 -0.47 -13.45 -5.99
CA VAL A 98 -1.02 -13.40 -4.63
C VAL A 98 -0.47 -12.18 -3.91
N ASP A 99 0.83 -12.13 -3.70
CA ASP A 99 1.48 -10.95 -3.16
C ASP A 99 1.80 -9.95 -4.28
N LYS A 100 1.03 -8.87 -4.34
CA LYS A 100 1.17 -7.79 -5.32
C LYS A 100 1.71 -6.51 -4.69
N TRP A 101 1.86 -6.46 -3.36
CA TRP A 101 1.99 -5.20 -2.63
C TRP A 101 3.17 -5.12 -1.66
N SER A 102 3.78 -6.25 -1.27
CA SER A 102 4.99 -6.21 -0.44
C SER A 102 6.11 -5.48 -1.18
N LEU A 103 6.85 -4.65 -0.45
CA LEU A 103 7.97 -3.89 -1.02
C LEU A 103 9.08 -3.71 0.01
N ILE A 104 10.26 -3.38 -0.48
CA ILE A 104 11.43 -2.99 0.29
C ILE A 104 12.04 -1.74 -0.34
N VAL A 105 12.62 -0.88 0.47
CA VAL A 105 13.34 0.33 0.03
C VAL A 105 14.69 0.42 0.73
N ASP A 106 15.66 1.00 0.06
CA ASP A 106 17.02 1.22 0.57
C ASP A 106 17.10 2.41 1.54
N ASP A 107 16.11 3.29 1.51
CA ASP A 107 15.98 4.45 2.41
C ASP A 107 14.57 4.50 3.01
N SER A 108 14.46 4.30 4.32
CA SER A 108 13.20 4.32 5.06
C SER A 108 12.42 5.63 4.93
N ARG A 109 13.12 6.74 4.65
CA ARG A 109 12.49 8.05 4.44
C ARG A 109 11.53 8.06 3.25
N ILE A 110 11.77 7.22 2.25
CA ILE A 110 10.85 7.07 1.10
C ILE A 110 9.46 6.65 1.57
N ILE A 111 9.41 5.75 2.56
CA ILE A 111 8.14 5.32 3.15
C ILE A 111 7.51 6.45 3.97
N ASP A 112 8.31 7.13 4.80
CA ASP A 112 7.82 8.21 5.67
C ASP A 112 7.24 9.38 4.85
N ASP A 113 7.98 9.86 3.85
CA ASP A 113 7.56 10.94 2.96
C ASP A 113 6.26 10.58 2.23
N TRP A 114 6.20 9.36 1.72
CA TRP A 114 5.00 8.91 1.02
C TRP A 114 3.77 8.84 1.95
N LEU A 115 3.94 8.31 3.17
CA LEU A 115 2.88 8.24 4.18
C LEU A 115 2.38 9.62 4.60
N ALA A 116 3.27 10.59 4.64
CA ALA A 116 2.95 11.98 4.92
C ALA A 116 2.36 12.73 3.70
N GLY A 117 2.30 12.10 2.52
CA GLY A 117 1.85 12.73 1.27
C GLY A 117 2.85 13.71 0.69
N ILE A 118 4.15 13.60 1.08
CA ILE A 118 5.21 14.51 0.65
C ILE A 118 5.84 14.00 -0.63
N SER A 119 5.96 14.87 -1.62
CA SER A 119 6.66 14.58 -2.85
C SER A 119 7.17 15.84 -3.53
N GLU A 120 8.29 15.73 -4.25
CA GLU A 120 8.71 16.77 -5.16
C GLU A 120 7.96 16.62 -6.47
N SER A 121 6.97 17.49 -6.74
CA SER A 121 6.08 17.34 -7.89
C SER A 121 5.54 18.67 -8.42
N MET A 122 4.92 18.62 -9.59
CA MET A 122 4.17 19.75 -10.16
C MET A 122 2.81 19.94 -9.47
N GLY A 123 2.35 18.96 -8.69
CA GLY A 123 1.05 18.97 -8.03
C GLY A 123 -0.11 18.66 -8.96
N ILE A 124 0.05 17.69 -9.83
CA ILE A 124 -1.01 17.14 -10.68
C ILE A 124 -1.12 15.64 -10.51
N ASP A 125 -2.33 15.19 -10.52
CA ASP A 125 -2.66 13.78 -10.71
C ASP A 125 -3.15 13.56 -12.14
N ILE A 126 -2.59 12.57 -12.83
CA ILE A 126 -2.82 12.34 -14.26
C ILE A 126 -3.12 10.88 -14.57
N LYS A 127 -3.83 10.67 -15.67
CA LYS A 127 -3.97 9.37 -16.30
C LYS A 127 -3.56 9.44 -17.76
N LEU A 128 -2.74 8.48 -18.17
CA LEU A 128 -2.23 8.36 -19.53
C LEU A 128 -3.01 7.30 -20.30
N TYR A 129 -3.28 7.59 -21.54
CA TYR A 129 -3.93 6.69 -22.49
C TYR A 129 -3.17 6.68 -23.82
N TYR A 130 -3.25 5.59 -24.55
CA TYR A 130 -2.81 5.60 -25.94
C TYR A 130 -3.77 6.42 -26.79
N ILE A 131 -3.25 7.28 -27.65
CA ILE A 131 -4.07 8.12 -28.53
C ILE A 131 -4.89 7.30 -29.53
N ARG A 132 -4.40 6.10 -29.90
CA ARG A 132 -5.04 5.13 -30.80
C ARG A 132 -4.62 3.72 -30.40
N GLU A 133 -5.41 2.71 -30.78
CA GLU A 133 -5.22 1.30 -30.41
C GLU A 133 -3.80 0.77 -30.70
N ASN A 134 -3.27 1.08 -31.89
CA ASN A 134 -1.96 0.59 -32.35
C ASN A 134 -0.87 1.70 -32.33
N SER A 135 -1.01 2.69 -31.48
CA SER A 135 -0.05 3.77 -31.30
C SER A 135 0.84 3.53 -30.08
N ASN A 136 2.07 4.03 -30.14
CA ASN A 136 2.93 4.22 -28.97
C ASN A 136 2.83 5.66 -28.40
N GLU A 137 2.14 6.56 -29.11
CA GLU A 137 1.91 7.93 -28.63
C GLU A 137 0.86 7.94 -27.54
N LEU A 138 1.08 8.78 -26.51
CA LEU A 138 0.22 8.92 -25.36
C LEU A 138 -0.44 10.30 -25.31
N VAL A 139 -1.61 10.33 -24.71
CA VAL A 139 -2.33 11.51 -24.28
C VAL A 139 -2.53 11.45 -22.78
N GLY A 140 -2.30 12.57 -22.09
CA GLY A 140 -2.53 12.70 -20.66
C GLY A 140 -3.79 13.52 -20.38
N PHE A 141 -4.53 13.06 -19.36
CA PHE A 141 -5.67 13.77 -18.79
C PHE A 141 -5.37 14.10 -17.34
N ILE A 142 -5.59 15.36 -16.96
CA ILE A 142 -5.47 15.81 -15.57
C ILE A 142 -6.72 15.41 -14.82
N ARG A 143 -6.58 14.55 -13.79
CA ARG A 143 -7.68 14.08 -12.97
C ARG A 143 -8.02 15.08 -11.86
N TYR A 144 -7.00 15.63 -11.22
CA TYR A 144 -7.11 16.76 -10.29
C TYR A 144 -5.77 17.47 -10.12
N VAL A 145 -5.81 18.63 -9.50
CA VAL A 145 -4.67 19.50 -9.25
C VAL A 145 -4.60 19.77 -7.74
N PHE A 146 -3.39 19.66 -7.17
CA PHE A 146 -3.18 19.90 -5.75
C PHE A 146 -3.28 21.39 -5.44
N GLY A 147 -3.90 21.74 -4.35
CA GLY A 147 -3.97 23.12 -3.88
C GLY A 147 -2.59 23.72 -3.62
N ASN A 148 -2.42 25.00 -3.91
CA ASN A 148 -1.17 25.76 -3.77
C ASN A 148 0.02 25.28 -4.63
N SER A 149 -0.20 24.32 -5.53
CA SER A 149 0.83 23.72 -6.38
C SER A 149 1.28 24.63 -7.54
N PRO A 150 2.42 24.31 -8.19
CA PRO A 150 2.80 24.93 -9.46
C PRO A 150 1.74 24.79 -10.55
N ALA A 151 1.07 23.63 -10.62
CA ALA A 151 0.04 23.35 -11.60
C ALA A 151 -1.21 24.24 -11.40
N GLU A 152 -1.66 24.41 -10.17
CA GLU A 152 -2.78 25.31 -9.84
C GLU A 152 -2.41 26.76 -10.22
N LYS A 153 -1.21 27.21 -9.86
CA LYS A 153 -0.71 28.56 -10.22
C LYS A 153 -0.59 28.76 -11.73
N ALA A 154 -0.33 27.68 -12.47
CA ALA A 154 -0.31 27.70 -13.93
C ALA A 154 -1.71 27.63 -14.57
N GLY A 155 -2.77 27.51 -13.78
CA GLY A 155 -4.17 27.48 -14.22
C GLY A 155 -4.63 26.15 -14.79
N LEU A 156 -3.89 25.06 -14.54
CA LEU A 156 -4.32 23.71 -14.90
C LEU A 156 -5.50 23.27 -14.03
N LYS A 157 -6.36 22.44 -14.60
CA LYS A 157 -7.56 21.95 -13.93
C LYS A 157 -7.94 20.54 -14.38
N ARG A 158 -8.84 19.92 -13.61
CA ARG A 158 -9.47 18.66 -13.95
C ARG A 158 -10.06 18.68 -15.36
N GLY A 159 -9.76 17.66 -16.15
CA GLY A 159 -10.21 17.49 -17.53
C GLY A 159 -9.30 18.16 -18.58
N ASP A 160 -8.27 18.91 -18.19
CA ASP A 160 -7.28 19.40 -19.14
C ASP A 160 -6.52 18.22 -19.77
N ILE A 161 -6.25 18.37 -21.08
CA ILE A 161 -5.64 17.36 -21.93
C ILE A 161 -4.27 17.88 -22.38
N PHE A 162 -3.27 16.99 -22.40
CA PHE A 162 -1.95 17.32 -22.91
C PHE A 162 -1.35 16.15 -23.72
N THR A 163 -0.50 16.49 -24.68
CA THR A 163 0.12 15.50 -25.58
C THR A 163 1.62 15.67 -25.74
N THR A 164 2.17 16.81 -25.27
CA THR A 164 3.61 17.09 -25.40
C THR A 164 4.20 17.62 -24.09
N ILE A 165 5.47 17.30 -23.87
CA ILE A 165 6.31 17.89 -22.82
C ILE A 165 7.56 18.44 -23.52
N ASP A 166 7.89 19.71 -23.27
CA ASP A 166 9.00 20.44 -23.92
C ASP A 166 8.95 20.33 -25.45
N GLY A 167 7.74 20.37 -26.03
CA GLY A 167 7.51 20.22 -27.46
C GLY A 167 7.66 18.78 -28.00
N GLN A 168 8.05 17.82 -27.17
CA GLN A 168 8.18 16.40 -27.55
C GLN A 168 6.86 15.68 -27.29
N LYS A 169 6.41 14.88 -28.26
CA LYS A 169 5.25 14.00 -28.07
C LYS A 169 5.51 12.97 -26.97
N LEU A 170 4.50 12.75 -26.13
CA LEU A 170 4.53 11.68 -25.14
C LEU A 170 4.39 10.31 -25.83
N THR A 171 5.20 9.35 -25.38
CA THR A 171 5.15 7.95 -25.81
C THR A 171 5.33 7.03 -24.60
N ASP A 172 5.01 5.76 -24.80
CA ASP A 172 5.24 4.71 -23.79
C ASP A 172 6.74 4.49 -23.48
N ALA A 173 7.64 4.95 -24.33
CA ALA A 173 9.09 4.89 -24.11
C ALA A 173 9.65 6.08 -23.32
N ASN A 174 9.09 7.30 -23.47
CA ASN A 174 9.67 8.52 -22.91
C ASN A 174 8.88 9.18 -21.76
N TYR A 175 7.66 8.72 -21.47
CA TYR A 175 6.78 9.36 -20.49
C TYR A 175 7.40 9.46 -19.08
N ARG A 176 8.16 8.43 -18.65
CA ARG A 176 8.78 8.40 -17.33
C ARG A 176 9.81 9.50 -17.18
N GLU A 177 10.69 9.63 -18.14
CA GLU A 177 11.70 10.69 -18.14
C GLU A 177 11.06 12.08 -18.20
N LEU A 178 10.13 12.29 -19.14
CA LEU A 178 9.54 13.60 -19.39
C LEU A 178 8.64 14.11 -18.28
N LEU A 179 7.85 13.24 -17.63
CA LEU A 179 6.85 13.64 -16.64
C LEU A 179 7.30 13.47 -15.20
N PHE A 180 8.14 12.46 -14.89
CA PHE A 180 8.43 12.07 -13.52
C PHE A 180 9.89 12.22 -13.10
N THR A 181 10.82 12.37 -14.06
CA THR A 181 12.24 12.61 -13.74
C THR A 181 12.61 14.09 -13.83
N LYS A 182 12.02 14.82 -14.77
CA LYS A 182 12.28 16.25 -14.94
C LYS A 182 11.63 17.07 -13.83
N LYS A 183 12.40 17.97 -13.26
CA LYS A 183 11.93 18.96 -12.26
C LYS A 183 11.42 20.27 -12.85
N ASN A 184 11.58 20.47 -14.15
CA ASN A 184 11.10 21.63 -14.88
C ASN A 184 10.72 21.19 -16.28
N TYR A 185 9.52 21.55 -16.73
CA TYR A 185 9.09 21.30 -18.10
C TYR A 185 7.95 22.21 -18.54
N THR A 186 7.77 22.30 -19.86
CA THR A 186 6.62 22.95 -20.51
C THR A 186 5.65 21.90 -21.02
N MET A 187 4.45 21.87 -20.48
CA MET A 187 3.35 20.99 -20.90
C MET A 187 2.57 21.64 -22.02
N GLY A 188 2.46 20.99 -23.18
CA GLY A 188 1.65 21.44 -24.29
C GLY A 188 0.24 20.89 -24.24
N LEU A 189 -0.74 21.78 -24.10
CA LEU A 189 -2.16 21.43 -23.97
C LEU A 189 -2.78 21.06 -25.32
N ALA A 190 -3.76 20.18 -25.26
CA ALA A 190 -4.47 19.67 -26.41
C ALA A 190 -6.00 19.76 -26.25
N THR A 191 -6.70 19.63 -27.37
CA THR A 191 -8.16 19.46 -27.41
C THR A 191 -8.52 18.23 -28.24
N PHE A 192 -9.64 17.62 -27.91
CA PHE A 192 -10.17 16.51 -28.70
C PHE A 192 -11.18 17.02 -29.71
N THR A 193 -10.98 16.72 -31.02
CA THR A 193 -11.82 17.21 -32.14
C THR A 193 -12.98 16.28 -32.47
N GLY A 194 -13.18 15.19 -31.70
CA GLY A 194 -14.12 14.11 -32.01
C GLY A 194 -13.44 12.90 -32.66
N SER A 195 -12.31 13.10 -33.34
CA SER A 195 -11.49 12.04 -33.93
C SER A 195 -10.07 11.99 -33.40
N ASP A 196 -9.43 13.13 -33.23
CA ASP A 196 -8.02 13.27 -32.91
C ASP A 196 -7.75 14.27 -31.79
N PHE A 197 -6.61 14.10 -31.11
CA PHE A 197 -6.04 15.10 -30.20
C PHE A 197 -5.16 16.07 -31.00
N VAL A 198 -5.49 17.35 -30.93
CA VAL A 198 -4.75 18.42 -31.61
C VAL A 198 -4.27 19.43 -30.59
N SER A 199 -3.13 20.06 -30.87
CA SER A 199 -2.62 21.14 -30.01
C SER A 199 -3.66 22.24 -29.86
N SER A 200 -3.88 22.71 -28.65
CA SER A 200 -4.74 23.87 -28.39
C SER A 200 -4.02 25.20 -28.65
N GLY A 201 -2.73 25.18 -28.97
CA GLY A 201 -1.88 26.36 -29.06
C GLY A 201 -1.47 26.92 -27.67
N LYS A 202 -1.91 26.32 -26.60
CA LYS A 202 -1.58 26.73 -25.22
C LYS A 202 -0.53 25.80 -24.62
N SER A 203 0.33 26.36 -23.78
CA SER A 203 1.30 25.61 -23.01
C SER A 203 1.48 26.25 -21.63
N VAL A 204 1.92 25.46 -20.65
CA VAL A 204 2.26 25.93 -19.32
C VAL A 204 3.62 25.41 -18.91
N THR A 205 4.46 26.28 -18.34
CA THR A 205 5.77 25.91 -17.80
C THR A 205 5.66 25.81 -16.29
N MET A 206 6.16 24.71 -15.73
CA MET A 206 6.12 24.44 -14.30
C MET A 206 7.46 23.94 -13.80
N THR A 207 7.74 24.24 -12.53
CA THR A 207 8.90 23.71 -11.81
C THR A 207 8.38 22.95 -10.59
N ALA A 208 8.82 21.72 -10.40
CA ALA A 208 8.48 20.89 -9.26
C ALA A 208 8.96 21.57 -7.96
N VAL A 209 8.16 21.42 -6.92
CA VAL A 209 8.49 21.85 -5.56
C VAL A 209 8.14 20.71 -4.60
N ILE A 210 8.71 20.73 -3.42
CA ILE A 210 8.28 19.82 -2.36
C ILE A 210 6.87 20.24 -1.94
N LEU A 211 5.92 19.33 -2.09
CA LEU A 211 4.52 19.51 -1.76
C LEU A 211 4.09 18.44 -0.77
N GLN A 212 3.18 18.80 0.10
CA GLN A 212 2.38 17.86 0.86
C GLN A 212 0.96 17.88 0.30
N GLU A 213 0.52 16.72 -0.21
CA GLU A 213 -0.83 16.59 -0.75
C GLU A 213 -1.87 16.62 0.39
N ASN A 214 -2.87 17.50 0.28
CA ASN A 214 -4.03 17.43 1.16
C ASN A 214 -4.97 16.31 0.65
N PRO A 215 -5.19 15.24 1.42
CA PRO A 215 -6.07 14.15 1.01
C PRO A 215 -7.53 14.57 0.92
N ILE A 216 -7.93 15.62 1.63
CA ILE A 216 -9.26 16.24 1.56
C ILE A 216 -9.23 17.22 0.40
N HIS A 217 -9.58 16.74 -0.80
CA HIS A 217 -9.50 17.55 -2.00
C HIS A 217 -10.60 18.59 -2.06
N MET A 218 -11.80 18.23 -1.60
CA MET A 218 -12.98 19.10 -1.60
C MET A 218 -14.04 18.59 -0.62
N ASP A 219 -14.70 19.50 0.07
CA ASP A 219 -15.94 19.26 0.79
C ASP A 219 -16.97 20.34 0.46
N THR A 220 -18.24 19.98 0.44
CA THR A 220 -19.35 20.92 0.22
C THR A 220 -20.70 20.30 0.61
N ILE A 221 -21.73 21.13 0.71
CA ILE A 221 -23.10 20.70 0.94
C ILE A 221 -23.94 20.98 -0.30
N LEU A 222 -24.50 19.93 -0.86
CA LEU A 222 -25.41 19.98 -1.99
C LEU A 222 -26.88 19.94 -1.50
N THR A 223 -27.81 20.47 -2.30
CA THR A 223 -29.24 20.28 -2.09
C THR A 223 -29.84 19.44 -3.22
N VAL A 224 -30.44 18.31 -2.86
CA VAL A 224 -31.06 17.37 -3.79
C VAL A 224 -32.51 17.12 -3.32
N ASN A 225 -33.52 17.63 -4.04
CA ASN A 225 -34.93 17.55 -3.63
C ASN A 225 -35.13 17.91 -2.15
N ASP A 226 -34.73 19.12 -1.75
CA ASP A 226 -34.80 19.64 -0.37
C ASP A 226 -33.96 18.83 0.67
N THR A 227 -33.28 17.76 0.27
CA THR A 227 -32.38 17.00 1.11
C THR A 227 -30.98 17.61 1.08
N LYS A 228 -30.44 17.92 2.26
CA LYS A 228 -29.03 18.34 2.38
C LYS A 228 -28.12 17.11 2.30
N VAL A 229 -27.18 17.16 1.38
CA VAL A 229 -26.25 16.07 1.07
C VAL A 229 -24.82 16.58 1.23
N GLY A 230 -24.05 16.00 2.15
CA GLY A 230 -22.62 16.25 2.20
C GLY A 230 -21.95 15.63 0.98
N TYR A 231 -21.02 16.32 0.35
CA TYR A 231 -20.16 15.78 -0.69
C TYR A 231 -18.71 16.00 -0.29
N LEU A 232 -17.94 14.91 -0.22
CA LEU A 232 -16.55 14.91 0.20
C LEU A 232 -15.71 14.12 -0.81
N VAL A 233 -14.67 14.75 -1.40
CA VAL A 233 -13.67 14.11 -2.24
C VAL A 233 -12.44 13.84 -1.38
N TYR A 234 -12.12 12.57 -1.17
CA TYR A 234 -11.07 12.11 -0.26
C TYR A 234 -10.13 11.13 -0.95
N ASN A 235 -8.90 11.57 -1.24
CA ASN A 235 -7.99 10.89 -2.15
C ASN A 235 -6.95 9.98 -1.47
N SER A 236 -6.78 10.06 -0.15
CA SER A 236 -5.86 9.20 0.61
C SER A 236 -6.24 9.14 2.08
N PHE A 237 -6.01 8.00 2.74
CA PHE A 237 -6.11 7.87 4.19
C PHE A 237 -4.77 8.23 4.85
N SER A 238 -4.33 9.46 4.64
CA SER A 238 -3.15 10.05 5.28
C SER A 238 -3.57 10.89 6.48
N ASN A 239 -2.86 10.77 7.60
CA ASN A 239 -3.08 11.60 8.78
C ASN A 239 -2.15 12.82 8.85
N ALA A 240 -1.21 12.96 7.91
CA ALA A 240 -0.23 14.04 7.81
C ALA A 240 0.48 14.37 9.12
N TYR A 241 1.29 13.47 9.55
CA TYR A 241 2.14 13.70 10.70
C TYR A 241 3.32 14.62 10.44
N ASP A 242 3.39 15.25 9.27
CA ASP A 242 4.57 15.98 8.96
C ASP A 242 4.55 17.44 9.36
N SER A 243 5.80 17.85 9.45
CA SER A 243 6.28 19.15 9.82
C SER A 243 6.05 20.26 8.81
N LEU A 244 5.74 19.97 7.54
CA LEU A 244 5.61 21.01 6.50
C LEU A 244 4.40 21.91 6.73
N ILE A 245 3.27 21.35 7.15
CA ILE A 245 2.03 22.12 7.33
C ILE A 245 1.45 22.03 8.73
N ASN A 246 2.02 21.24 9.62
CA ASN A 246 1.60 21.06 11.02
C ASN A 246 0.09 20.77 11.17
N THR A 247 -0.49 20.01 10.21
CA THR A 247 -1.91 19.69 10.14
C THR A 247 -2.09 18.19 10.38
N ASN A 248 -3.15 17.84 11.11
CA ASN A 248 -3.62 16.46 11.23
C ASN A 248 -4.92 16.34 10.44
N TYR A 249 -4.91 15.56 9.36
CA TYR A 249 -6.05 15.43 8.45
C TYR A 249 -7.23 14.66 9.06
N ASP A 250 -7.00 13.78 10.05
CA ASP A 250 -8.10 13.15 10.77
C ASP A 250 -8.87 14.18 11.60
N LEU A 251 -8.17 15.16 12.20
CA LEU A 251 -8.82 16.29 12.91
C LEU A 251 -9.56 17.22 11.94
N GLU A 252 -9.00 17.46 10.76
CA GLU A 252 -9.66 18.28 9.73
C GLU A 252 -10.91 17.60 9.19
N LEU A 253 -10.87 16.27 8.93
CA LEU A 253 -12.08 15.51 8.61
C LEU A 253 -13.13 15.63 9.72
N ASN A 254 -12.71 15.48 10.98
CA ASN A 254 -13.61 15.59 12.12
C ASN A 254 -14.28 16.97 12.21
N ARG A 255 -13.55 18.04 11.87
CA ARG A 255 -14.09 19.42 11.78
C ARG A 255 -15.17 19.51 10.69
N ILE A 256 -14.88 18.99 9.48
CA ILE A 256 -15.83 18.97 8.36
C ILE A 256 -17.09 18.15 8.73
N PHE A 257 -16.93 17.03 9.40
CA PHE A 257 -18.07 16.25 9.87
C PHE A 257 -18.87 16.98 10.95
N GLY A 258 -18.25 17.84 11.77
CA GLY A 258 -18.93 18.78 12.65
C GLY A 258 -19.78 19.77 11.87
N GLU A 259 -19.24 20.38 10.82
CA GLU A 259 -19.97 21.32 9.94
C GLU A 259 -21.13 20.64 9.20
N PHE A 260 -20.93 19.42 8.71
CA PHE A 260 -21.99 18.63 8.11
C PHE A 260 -23.12 18.30 9.10
N LYS A 261 -22.77 17.98 10.33
CA LYS A 261 -23.72 17.72 11.43
C LYS A 261 -24.52 18.97 11.78
N ASP A 262 -23.86 20.13 11.96
CA ASP A 262 -24.48 21.39 12.28
C ASP A 262 -25.40 21.89 11.15
N ALA A 263 -25.00 21.64 9.91
CA ALA A 263 -25.83 21.93 8.74
C ALA A 263 -27.03 20.96 8.63
N GLY A 264 -27.04 19.84 9.36
CA GLY A 264 -28.12 18.86 9.34
C GLY A 264 -28.19 18.07 8.05
N ILE A 265 -27.02 17.61 7.51
CA ILE A 265 -27.05 16.77 6.33
C ILE A 265 -27.75 15.43 6.63
N GLN A 266 -28.46 14.91 5.65
CA GLN A 266 -29.24 13.68 5.78
C GLN A 266 -28.62 12.51 4.99
N LYS A 267 -27.74 12.83 4.03
CA LYS A 267 -27.03 11.89 3.18
C LYS A 267 -25.57 12.36 3.02
N LEU A 268 -24.69 11.42 2.77
CA LEU A 268 -23.29 11.69 2.44
C LEU A 268 -22.95 11.00 1.12
N ILE A 269 -22.28 11.71 0.24
CA ILE A 269 -21.60 11.17 -0.95
C ILE A 269 -20.12 11.33 -0.67
N LEU A 270 -19.42 10.20 -0.50
CA LEU A 270 -17.98 10.11 -0.31
C LEU A 270 -17.32 9.66 -1.61
N ASP A 271 -16.56 10.54 -2.23
CA ASP A 271 -15.89 10.30 -3.49
C ASP A 271 -14.44 9.83 -3.24
N MET A 272 -14.22 8.55 -3.40
CA MET A 272 -12.93 7.89 -3.21
C MET A 272 -12.42 7.25 -4.51
N ARG A 273 -12.85 7.76 -5.69
CA ARG A 273 -12.49 7.15 -6.98
C ARG A 273 -10.98 7.09 -7.25
N TYR A 274 -10.19 7.95 -6.63
CA TYR A 274 -8.72 7.99 -6.78
C TYR A 274 -7.98 7.63 -5.49
N ASN A 275 -8.68 7.09 -4.49
CA ASN A 275 -8.12 6.78 -3.19
C ASN A 275 -7.47 5.39 -3.19
N GLY A 276 -6.14 5.35 -3.17
CA GLY A 276 -5.36 4.11 -3.15
C GLY A 276 -5.17 3.48 -1.77
N GLY A 277 -5.65 4.10 -0.67
CA GLY A 277 -5.50 3.55 0.66
C GLY A 277 -4.83 4.45 1.69
N GLY A 278 -4.13 3.84 2.64
CA GLY A 278 -3.40 4.49 3.72
C GLY A 278 -3.68 3.86 5.09
N TYR A 279 -3.75 4.69 6.13
CA TYR A 279 -3.85 4.25 7.52
C TYR A 279 -5.20 3.60 7.87
N ILE A 280 -5.13 2.46 8.54
CA ILE A 280 -6.29 1.75 9.10
C ILE A 280 -6.96 2.60 10.19
N SER A 281 -6.19 3.30 11.02
CA SER A 281 -6.71 4.19 12.06
C SER A 281 -7.60 5.30 11.48
N SER A 282 -7.17 5.95 10.39
CA SER A 282 -7.99 6.95 9.69
C SER A 282 -9.28 6.36 9.12
N ALA A 283 -9.26 5.10 8.64
CA ALA A 283 -10.49 4.42 8.20
C ALA A 283 -11.45 4.15 9.36
N VAL A 284 -10.95 3.78 10.55
CA VAL A 284 -11.75 3.64 11.78
C VAL A 284 -12.37 4.96 12.19
N TYR A 285 -11.59 6.06 12.18
CA TYR A 285 -12.10 7.39 12.51
C TYR A 285 -13.19 7.84 11.54
N LEU A 286 -12.95 7.70 10.24
CA LEU A 286 -13.95 8.07 9.23
C LEU A 286 -15.21 7.22 9.33
N ALA A 287 -15.09 5.91 9.56
CA ALA A 287 -16.24 5.04 9.81
C ALA A 287 -17.05 5.50 11.03
N SER A 288 -16.36 5.93 12.07
CA SER A 288 -16.98 6.43 13.31
C SER A 288 -17.68 7.78 13.11
N MET A 289 -17.11 8.66 12.28
CA MET A 289 -17.72 9.92 11.87
C MET A 289 -18.99 9.68 11.04
N ILE A 290 -19.00 8.65 10.19
CA ILE A 290 -20.13 8.34 9.31
C ILE A 290 -21.29 7.71 10.09
N HIS A 291 -21.04 6.61 10.78
CA HIS A 291 -22.10 5.75 11.30
C HIS A 291 -22.30 5.87 12.82
N SER A 292 -21.25 5.61 13.60
CA SER A 292 -21.41 5.48 15.06
C SER A 292 -20.08 5.66 15.78
N ALA A 293 -20.10 6.45 16.83
CA ALA A 293 -18.99 6.60 17.77
C ALA A 293 -19.06 5.56 18.94
N ASP A 294 -19.76 4.45 18.75
CA ASP A 294 -19.93 3.41 19.77
C ASP A 294 -18.71 2.47 19.83
N ARG A 295 -17.82 2.76 20.74
CA ARG A 295 -16.57 2.01 20.98
C ARG A 295 -16.75 0.54 21.41
N PHE A 296 -17.94 0.07 21.57
CA PHE A 296 -18.23 -1.33 21.88
C PHE A 296 -18.63 -2.15 20.65
N LYS A 297 -18.84 -1.50 19.51
CA LYS A 297 -19.12 -2.16 18.23
C LYS A 297 -17.84 -2.44 17.46
N ILE A 298 -17.71 -3.67 17.00
CA ILE A 298 -16.56 -4.10 16.18
C ILE A 298 -16.74 -3.57 14.76
N PHE A 299 -15.83 -2.72 14.29
CA PHE A 299 -15.77 -2.26 12.91
C PHE A 299 -15.16 -3.31 11.98
N ALA A 300 -14.00 -3.85 12.38
CA ALA A 300 -13.27 -4.84 11.60
C ALA A 300 -12.46 -5.78 12.52
N LYS A 301 -11.82 -6.79 11.93
CA LYS A 301 -11.00 -7.76 12.65
C LYS A 301 -9.69 -8.04 11.90
N TYR A 302 -8.59 -8.06 12.62
CA TYR A 302 -7.29 -8.49 12.12
C TYR A 302 -7.18 -10.01 12.05
N GLN A 303 -6.48 -10.49 11.05
CA GLN A 303 -6.02 -11.86 10.90
C GLN A 303 -4.54 -11.81 10.54
N PHE A 304 -3.70 -12.49 11.32
CA PHE A 304 -2.25 -12.53 11.14
C PHE A 304 -1.79 -13.91 10.65
N ASN A 305 -0.50 -14.06 10.36
CA ASN A 305 0.10 -15.38 10.23
C ASN A 305 -0.05 -16.16 11.55
N LYS A 306 0.13 -17.49 11.50
CA LYS A 306 -0.12 -18.34 12.66
C LYS A 306 0.72 -17.95 13.90
N ASN A 307 1.98 -17.61 13.70
CA ASN A 307 2.91 -17.30 14.79
C ASN A 307 2.49 -16.01 15.51
N LEU A 308 2.18 -14.96 14.76
CA LEU A 308 1.68 -13.70 15.31
C LEU A 308 0.30 -13.85 15.94
N GLN A 309 -0.60 -14.64 15.31
CA GLN A 309 -1.93 -14.92 15.84
C GLN A 309 -1.84 -15.58 17.22
N ASP A 310 -1.01 -16.61 17.35
CA ASP A 310 -0.78 -17.32 18.61
C ASP A 310 -0.10 -16.41 19.65
N TYR A 311 0.88 -15.59 19.23
CA TYR A 311 1.56 -14.63 20.09
C TYR A 311 0.58 -13.62 20.69
N TYR A 312 -0.22 -12.96 19.84
CA TYR A 312 -1.17 -11.95 20.30
C TYR A 312 -2.30 -12.55 21.13
N GLN A 313 -2.80 -13.72 20.73
CA GLN A 313 -3.82 -14.44 21.52
C GLN A 313 -3.32 -14.75 22.93
N LYS A 314 -2.06 -15.18 23.05
CA LYS A 314 -1.43 -15.53 24.34
C LYS A 314 -1.17 -14.30 25.22
N ASN A 315 -0.67 -13.21 24.64
CA ASN A 315 -0.19 -12.07 25.42
C ASN A 315 -1.26 -11.00 25.65
N TYR A 316 -2.24 -10.86 24.74
CA TYR A 316 -3.25 -9.78 24.78
C TYR A 316 -4.68 -10.28 24.72
N GLY A 317 -4.91 -11.56 24.43
CA GLY A 317 -6.24 -12.16 24.35
C GLY A 317 -6.97 -11.85 23.03
N SER A 318 -8.18 -12.44 22.88
CA SER A 318 -8.95 -12.38 21.61
C SER A 318 -9.42 -10.97 21.23
N ASN A 319 -9.54 -10.06 22.18
CA ASN A 319 -9.99 -8.70 21.89
C ASN A 319 -8.95 -7.88 21.12
N TYR A 320 -7.68 -8.29 21.14
CA TYR A 320 -6.60 -7.64 20.39
C TYR A 320 -6.88 -7.61 18.88
N PHE A 321 -7.56 -8.61 18.36
CA PHE A 321 -7.85 -8.71 16.92
C PHE A 321 -9.00 -7.81 16.47
N ASN A 322 -9.75 -7.21 17.40
CA ASN A 322 -10.90 -6.40 17.07
C ASN A 322 -10.53 -4.92 16.90
N LEU A 323 -10.92 -4.37 15.78
CA LEU A 323 -10.97 -2.93 15.55
C LEU A 323 -12.38 -2.44 15.86
N TYR A 324 -12.50 -1.58 16.84
CA TYR A 324 -13.79 -1.02 17.26
C TYR A 324 -14.01 0.35 16.60
N PHE A 325 -15.27 0.72 16.41
CA PHE A 325 -15.59 2.15 16.26
C PHE A 325 -15.07 2.90 17.50
N THR A 326 -14.86 4.20 17.36
CA THR A 326 -14.29 5.02 18.43
C THR A 326 -15.06 6.30 18.63
N ASP A 327 -15.07 6.81 19.86
CA ASP A 327 -15.66 8.10 20.23
C ASP A 327 -14.64 9.25 20.20
N ASN A 328 -13.33 8.91 20.02
CA ASN A 328 -12.26 9.89 20.02
C ASN A 328 -11.21 9.59 18.95
N ILE A 329 -10.64 10.67 18.37
CA ILE A 329 -9.36 10.62 17.69
C ILE A 329 -8.29 10.64 18.78
N SER A 330 -7.38 9.67 18.73
CA SER A 330 -6.36 9.48 19.76
C SER A 330 -5.41 10.67 19.83
N LYS A 331 -4.96 10.96 21.06
CA LYS A 331 -3.87 11.90 21.30
C LYS A 331 -2.59 11.39 20.66
N THR A 332 -1.83 12.30 20.08
CA THR A 332 -0.47 12.05 19.61
C THR A 332 0.52 12.95 20.37
N GLU A 333 1.80 12.86 20.09
CA GLU A 333 2.79 13.79 20.66
C GLU A 333 2.51 15.24 20.28
N ARG A 334 1.87 15.47 19.12
CA ARG A 334 1.64 16.81 18.53
C ARG A 334 0.21 17.29 18.62
N THR A 335 -0.76 16.40 18.87
CA THR A 335 -2.18 16.73 18.89
C THR A 335 -2.87 16.19 20.13
N ALA A 336 -3.82 16.97 20.69
CA ALA A 336 -4.70 16.49 21.75
C ALA A 336 -5.74 15.51 21.20
N ALA A 337 -6.27 14.63 22.06
CA ALA A 337 -7.42 13.82 21.71
C ALA A 337 -8.63 14.72 21.37
N SER A 338 -9.42 14.31 20.40
CA SER A 338 -10.61 15.04 19.93
C SER A 338 -11.82 14.11 19.85
N GLN A 339 -12.93 14.54 20.41
CA GLN A 339 -14.19 13.79 20.31
C GLN A 339 -14.67 13.74 18.85
N ILE A 340 -15.16 12.58 18.43
CA ILE A 340 -15.64 12.36 17.07
C ILE A 340 -17.02 12.99 16.85
N ASN A 341 -17.14 13.78 15.79
CA ASN A 341 -18.38 14.32 15.27
C ASN A 341 -19.08 13.26 14.39
N SER A 342 -19.88 12.39 15.02
CA SER A 342 -20.59 11.36 14.28
C SER A 342 -21.89 11.89 13.69
N LEU A 343 -22.13 11.58 12.40
CA LEU A 343 -23.39 11.90 11.70
C LEU A 343 -24.53 10.94 12.08
N GLY A 344 -24.19 9.70 12.41
CA GLY A 344 -25.18 8.67 12.76
C GLY A 344 -26.13 8.30 11.61
N ILE A 345 -25.68 8.42 10.35
CA ILE A 345 -26.49 8.11 9.17
C ILE A 345 -26.56 6.60 8.93
N ASN A 346 -27.66 6.13 8.33
CA ASN A 346 -27.94 4.71 8.05
C ASN A 346 -27.73 4.35 6.57
N SER A 347 -27.34 5.28 5.74
CA SER A 347 -27.00 5.04 4.33
C SER A 347 -25.98 6.04 3.82
N ILE A 348 -25.07 5.56 2.97
CA ILE A 348 -24.00 6.37 2.36
C ILE A 348 -23.85 6.02 0.89
N TYR A 349 -23.51 7.01 0.07
CA TYR A 349 -23.07 6.82 -1.32
C TYR A 349 -21.54 6.88 -1.35
N ILE A 350 -20.91 5.91 -1.98
CA ILE A 350 -19.46 5.87 -2.12
C ILE A 350 -19.10 5.73 -3.61
N ILE A 351 -18.42 6.74 -4.14
CA ILE A 351 -17.93 6.71 -5.52
C ILE A 351 -16.58 6.00 -5.55
N THR A 352 -16.47 4.97 -6.40
CA THR A 352 -15.29 4.12 -6.52
C THR A 352 -14.85 3.94 -7.97
N SER A 353 -13.58 3.62 -8.15
CA SER A 353 -13.02 3.13 -9.41
C SER A 353 -12.20 1.85 -9.19
N SER A 354 -11.61 1.32 -10.24
CA SER A 354 -10.66 0.20 -10.15
C SER A 354 -9.36 0.56 -9.40
N GLU A 355 -9.14 1.84 -9.12
CA GLU A 355 -8.00 2.36 -8.36
C GLU A 355 -8.32 2.53 -6.87
N THR A 356 -9.61 2.47 -6.49
CA THR A 356 -10.03 2.46 -5.09
C THR A 356 -9.56 1.18 -4.42
N ALA A 357 -8.60 1.28 -3.52
CA ALA A 357 -7.91 0.11 -2.94
C ALA A 357 -7.71 0.24 -1.43
N SER A 358 -7.71 -0.90 -0.72
CA SER A 358 -7.15 -0.95 0.64
C SER A 358 -8.05 -0.29 1.70
N ALA A 359 -7.64 0.82 2.35
CA ALA A 359 -8.42 1.49 3.40
C ALA A 359 -9.84 1.92 2.98
N PRO A 360 -10.09 2.43 1.75
CA PRO A 360 -11.45 2.59 1.22
C PRO A 360 -12.26 1.30 1.17
N GLU A 361 -11.62 0.20 0.78
CA GLU A 361 -12.30 -1.10 0.73
C GLU A 361 -12.61 -1.63 2.14
N LEU A 362 -11.70 -1.40 3.09
CA LEU A 362 -11.94 -1.65 4.52
C LEU A 362 -13.13 -0.82 5.02
N LEU A 363 -13.20 0.47 4.69
CA LEU A 363 -14.31 1.35 5.07
C LEU A 363 -15.65 0.81 4.52
N ILE A 364 -15.70 0.50 3.23
CA ILE A 364 -16.89 -0.05 2.58
C ILE A 364 -17.30 -1.38 3.23
N ASN A 365 -16.35 -2.31 3.39
CA ASN A 365 -16.61 -3.63 3.95
C ASN A 365 -17.01 -3.56 5.43
N GLY A 366 -16.36 -2.73 6.22
CA GLY A 366 -16.62 -2.56 7.64
C GLY A 366 -17.95 -1.88 7.96
N LEU A 367 -18.45 -1.00 7.07
CA LEU A 367 -19.75 -0.35 7.21
C LEU A 367 -20.93 -1.21 6.77
N LYS A 368 -20.74 -2.12 5.80
CA LYS A 368 -21.84 -2.97 5.25
C LYS A 368 -22.65 -3.74 6.29
N PRO A 369 -22.11 -4.26 7.40
CA PRO A 369 -22.91 -4.91 8.44
C PRO A 369 -23.86 -3.97 9.18
N TYR A 370 -23.68 -2.67 9.11
CA TYR A 370 -24.33 -1.67 9.96
C TYR A 370 -25.25 -0.70 9.21
N MET A 371 -25.01 -0.51 7.91
CA MET A 371 -25.74 0.48 7.12
C MET A 371 -25.78 0.14 5.64
N ASP A 372 -26.66 0.82 4.89
CA ASP A 372 -26.75 0.68 3.45
C ASP A 372 -25.58 1.44 2.79
N VAL A 373 -24.66 0.71 2.17
CA VAL A 373 -23.55 1.26 1.40
C VAL A 373 -23.88 1.15 -0.09
N ILE A 374 -24.25 2.29 -0.70
CA ILE A 374 -24.58 2.41 -2.12
C ILE A 374 -23.29 2.77 -2.86
N GLN A 375 -22.55 1.76 -3.33
CA GLN A 375 -21.36 1.95 -4.12
C GLN A 375 -21.74 2.31 -5.57
N VAL A 376 -21.13 3.39 -6.10
CA VAL A 376 -21.36 3.93 -7.46
C VAL A 376 -20.03 4.00 -8.18
N GLY A 377 -19.94 3.46 -9.39
CA GLY A 377 -18.68 3.48 -10.16
C GLY A 377 -18.25 2.12 -10.68
N GLU A 378 -16.99 1.80 -10.51
CA GLU A 378 -16.39 0.51 -10.92
C GLU A 378 -16.12 -0.39 -9.71
N ASN A 379 -15.84 -1.67 -9.97
CA ASN A 379 -15.29 -2.56 -8.95
C ASN A 379 -14.00 -1.96 -8.39
N THR A 380 -13.80 -2.12 -7.09
CA THR A 380 -12.55 -1.73 -6.43
C THR A 380 -11.39 -2.67 -6.77
N ALA A 381 -10.19 -2.38 -6.29
CA ALA A 381 -8.97 -3.14 -6.62
C ALA A 381 -8.92 -4.56 -6.05
N GLY A 382 -9.58 -4.80 -4.91
CA GLY A 382 -9.60 -6.12 -4.26
C GLY A 382 -8.49 -6.35 -3.26
N LYS A 383 -7.97 -5.30 -2.61
CA LYS A 383 -6.92 -5.41 -1.61
C LYS A 383 -7.51 -5.53 -0.20
N ASN A 384 -7.59 -6.76 0.30
CA ASN A 384 -8.08 -7.11 1.65
C ASN A 384 -6.97 -7.37 2.68
N VAL A 385 -5.73 -6.99 2.35
CA VAL A 385 -4.52 -7.22 3.15
C VAL A 385 -3.81 -5.92 3.47
N GLY A 386 -3.13 -5.90 4.60
CA GLY A 386 -2.39 -4.74 5.08
C GLY A 386 -0.95 -5.08 5.46
N SER A 387 -0.17 -4.05 5.71
CA SER A 387 1.26 -4.15 6.02
C SER A 387 1.63 -3.27 7.20
N TRP A 388 2.78 -3.55 7.79
CA TRP A 388 3.47 -2.67 8.73
C TRP A 388 4.76 -2.19 8.11
N THR A 389 5.19 -0.98 8.46
CA THR A 389 6.56 -0.54 8.19
C THR A 389 7.49 -1.24 9.17
N ILE A 390 8.38 -2.06 8.66
CA ILE A 390 9.38 -2.79 9.44
C ILE A 390 10.73 -2.14 9.22
N ARG A 391 11.37 -1.75 10.33
CA ARG A 391 12.74 -1.25 10.40
C ARG A 391 13.58 -2.20 11.23
N ASP A 392 14.89 -2.16 11.04
CA ASP A 392 15.83 -2.92 11.84
C ASP A 392 16.11 -2.18 13.14
N TYR A 393 15.42 -2.55 14.22
CA TYR A 393 15.61 -1.97 15.55
C TYR A 393 16.64 -2.76 16.34
N ILE A 394 17.42 -2.07 17.17
CA ILE A 394 18.42 -2.70 18.03
C ILE A 394 17.73 -3.34 19.25
N GLY A 395 17.62 -4.66 19.25
CA GLY A 395 16.96 -5.41 20.33
C GLY A 395 15.52 -4.94 20.54
N ASP A 396 15.13 -4.74 21.80
CA ASP A 396 13.79 -4.28 22.19
C ASP A 396 13.70 -2.73 22.31
N THR A 397 14.58 -2.00 21.63
CA THR A 397 14.60 -0.52 21.66
C THR A 397 13.83 0.07 20.48
N GLU A 398 13.61 1.39 20.52
CA GLU A 398 13.12 2.16 19.37
C GLU A 398 14.28 2.73 18.53
N GLU A 399 15.52 2.36 18.83
CA GLU A 399 16.70 2.80 18.11
C GLU A 399 16.92 1.95 16.86
N VAL A 400 16.92 2.59 15.70
CA VAL A 400 17.14 1.91 14.42
C VAL A 400 18.64 1.59 14.25
N ASN A 401 18.93 0.40 13.72
CA ASN A 401 20.30 -0.03 13.42
C ASN A 401 20.99 0.97 12.47
N PRO A 402 22.09 1.61 12.89
CA PRO A 402 22.75 2.65 12.10
C PRO A 402 23.55 2.11 10.91
N ASN A 403 23.68 0.78 10.76
CA ASN A 403 24.50 0.17 9.72
C ASN A 403 23.84 0.21 8.34
N HIS A 404 22.52 0.47 8.28
CA HIS A 404 21.78 0.61 7.04
C HIS A 404 20.49 1.42 7.22
N THR A 405 19.92 1.87 6.11
CA THR A 405 18.68 2.67 6.05
C THR A 405 17.49 1.89 5.47
N TRP A 406 17.68 0.61 5.19
CA TRP A 406 16.65 -0.24 4.59
C TRP A 406 15.43 -0.38 5.49
N ALA A 407 14.26 -0.33 4.86
CA ALA A 407 12.98 -0.65 5.48
C ALA A 407 12.11 -1.47 4.53
N MET A 408 11.19 -2.25 5.06
CA MET A 408 10.28 -3.06 4.26
C MET A 408 8.83 -2.91 4.71
N GLN A 409 7.92 -3.13 3.75
CA GLN A 409 6.46 -3.17 3.94
C GLN A 409 5.94 -4.53 3.45
N PRO A 410 6.22 -5.64 4.13
CA PRO A 410 5.64 -6.93 3.77
C PRO A 410 4.15 -6.92 4.12
N ILE A 411 3.36 -7.69 3.40
CA ILE A 411 1.99 -7.97 3.86
C ILE A 411 2.06 -8.73 5.17
N THR A 412 1.47 -8.16 6.23
CA THR A 412 1.53 -8.71 7.60
C THR A 412 0.19 -9.19 8.09
N LEU A 413 -0.91 -8.69 7.53
CA LEU A 413 -2.24 -8.99 8.02
C LEU A 413 -3.28 -9.04 6.90
N LYS A 414 -4.39 -9.71 7.17
CA LYS A 414 -5.62 -9.65 6.41
C LYS A 414 -6.71 -9.05 7.30
N ILE A 415 -7.70 -8.35 6.70
CA ILE A 415 -8.78 -7.71 7.44
C ILE A 415 -10.13 -8.26 7.01
N ALA A 416 -10.95 -8.61 8.01
CA ALA A 416 -12.34 -8.96 7.84
C ALA A 416 -13.26 -7.90 8.48
N ASN A 417 -14.52 -7.82 8.07
CA ASN A 417 -15.51 -7.03 8.79
C ASN A 417 -16.00 -7.72 10.07
N SER A 418 -16.93 -7.12 10.79
CA SER A 418 -17.49 -7.68 12.04
C SER A 418 -18.16 -9.04 11.87
N GLN A 419 -18.57 -9.40 10.64
CA GLN A 419 -19.18 -10.68 10.26
C GLN A 419 -18.17 -11.67 9.65
N ASP A 420 -16.89 -11.45 9.84
CA ASP A 420 -15.76 -12.26 9.33
C ASP A 420 -15.65 -12.32 7.80
N TYR A 421 -16.30 -11.41 7.07
CA TYR A 421 -16.18 -11.34 5.62
C TYR A 421 -14.93 -10.57 5.22
N SER A 422 -14.06 -11.20 4.44
CA SER A 422 -12.82 -10.65 3.89
C SER A 422 -12.54 -11.09 2.45
N ASP A 423 -13.45 -11.83 1.82
CA ASP A 423 -13.21 -12.43 0.51
C ASP A 423 -13.67 -11.50 -0.63
N TYR A 424 -12.90 -10.40 -0.82
CA TYR A 424 -13.13 -9.45 -1.91
C TYR A 424 -11.87 -9.20 -2.77
N THR A 425 -11.06 -10.24 -2.97
CA THR A 425 -9.81 -10.16 -3.75
C THR A 425 -10.00 -9.78 -5.23
N THR A 426 -11.24 -9.84 -5.73
CA THR A 426 -11.62 -9.39 -7.08
C THR A 426 -12.30 -8.00 -7.08
N GLY A 427 -12.24 -7.30 -5.95
CA GLY A 427 -12.87 -6.01 -5.73
C GLY A 427 -14.29 -6.09 -5.19
N LEU A 428 -14.72 -5.01 -4.54
CA LEU A 428 -16.09 -4.80 -4.10
C LEU A 428 -16.91 -4.29 -5.28
N LYS A 429 -18.02 -4.98 -5.54
CA LYS A 429 -18.86 -4.67 -6.71
C LYS A 429 -19.82 -3.51 -6.41
N PRO A 430 -19.92 -2.49 -7.30
CA PRO A 430 -20.85 -1.38 -7.13
C PRO A 430 -22.32 -1.80 -7.32
N VAL A 431 -23.21 -1.10 -6.64
CA VAL A 431 -24.66 -1.19 -6.81
C VAL A 431 -25.06 -0.51 -8.14
N ILE A 432 -24.44 0.64 -8.41
CA ILE A 432 -24.63 1.38 -9.65
C ILE A 432 -23.33 1.35 -10.42
N GLN A 433 -23.29 0.52 -11.47
CA GLN A 433 -22.06 0.37 -12.26
C GLN A 433 -21.96 1.47 -13.30
N LEU A 434 -20.90 2.26 -13.21
CA LEU A 434 -20.63 3.39 -14.10
C LEU A 434 -19.14 3.66 -14.14
N LYS A 435 -18.57 3.76 -15.36
CA LYS A 435 -17.16 4.07 -15.58
C LYS A 435 -16.96 5.56 -15.79
N GLU A 436 -15.88 6.10 -15.25
CA GLU A 436 -15.41 7.43 -15.61
C GLU A 436 -14.73 7.41 -16.96
N TYR A 437 -15.20 8.24 -17.89
CA TYR A 437 -14.59 8.40 -19.22
C TYR A 437 -13.79 9.70 -19.26
N PRO A 438 -12.54 9.69 -19.78
CA PRO A 438 -11.66 10.87 -19.68
C PRO A 438 -12.19 12.12 -20.40
N LEU A 439 -12.98 11.96 -21.47
CA LEU A 439 -13.59 13.11 -22.17
C LEU A 439 -14.86 13.64 -21.51
N ASP A 440 -15.43 12.92 -20.54
CA ASP A 440 -16.65 13.29 -19.83
C ASP A 440 -16.34 13.87 -18.43
N MET A 441 -15.05 14.00 -18.10
CA MET A 441 -14.62 14.59 -16.83
C MET A 441 -15.11 16.02 -16.71
N LYS A 442 -15.79 16.32 -15.60
CA LYS A 442 -16.22 17.66 -15.22
C LYS A 442 -15.63 18.03 -13.86
N PRO A 443 -15.61 19.29 -13.47
CA PRO A 443 -15.23 19.70 -12.13
C PRO A 443 -15.96 18.85 -11.06
N PHE A 444 -15.30 18.56 -9.96
CA PHE A 444 -15.98 17.98 -8.79
C PHE A 444 -17.10 18.93 -8.33
N ALA A 445 -18.16 18.38 -7.77
CA ALA A 445 -19.38 19.06 -7.39
C ALA A 445 -20.20 19.70 -8.55
N ASP A 446 -19.78 19.58 -9.82
CA ASP A 446 -20.64 19.92 -10.95
C ASP A 446 -21.85 18.95 -10.95
N PRO A 447 -23.11 19.47 -10.94
CA PRO A 447 -24.29 18.59 -10.94
C PRO A 447 -24.40 17.62 -12.12
N GLU A 448 -23.70 17.92 -13.20
CA GLU A 448 -23.64 17.10 -14.41
C GLU A 448 -22.36 16.24 -14.47
N GLU A 449 -21.55 16.17 -13.39
CA GLU A 449 -20.45 15.22 -13.30
C GLU A 449 -21.04 13.80 -13.25
N PRO A 450 -20.65 12.87 -14.12
CA PRO A 450 -21.41 11.65 -14.33
C PRO A 450 -21.61 10.77 -13.10
N LEU A 451 -20.58 10.59 -12.26
CA LEU A 451 -20.66 9.75 -11.07
C LEU A 451 -21.42 10.44 -9.93
N LEU A 452 -21.19 11.73 -9.74
CA LEU A 452 -21.96 12.54 -8.79
C LEU A 452 -23.44 12.59 -9.19
N LYS A 453 -23.71 12.80 -10.49
CA LYS A 453 -25.07 12.80 -11.03
C LYS A 453 -25.78 11.47 -10.77
N ALA A 454 -25.11 10.35 -10.96
CA ALA A 454 -25.67 9.02 -10.68
C ALA A 454 -26.09 8.89 -9.20
N CYS A 455 -25.28 9.40 -8.27
CA CYS A 455 -25.62 9.45 -6.84
C CYS A 455 -26.85 10.33 -6.59
N THR A 456 -26.86 11.56 -7.11
CA THR A 456 -27.95 12.50 -6.89
C THR A 456 -29.25 12.07 -7.56
N ASP A 457 -29.21 11.45 -8.73
CA ASP A 457 -30.39 10.87 -9.40
C ASP A 457 -30.96 9.72 -8.59
N HIS A 458 -30.12 8.86 -8.02
CA HIS A 458 -30.59 7.78 -7.12
C HIS A 458 -31.22 8.35 -5.84
N ILE A 459 -30.66 9.41 -5.26
CA ILE A 459 -31.27 10.13 -4.11
C ILE A 459 -32.65 10.69 -4.47
N ARG A 460 -32.83 11.18 -5.70
CA ARG A 460 -34.13 11.65 -6.22
C ARG A 460 -35.15 10.54 -6.49
N GLY A 461 -34.73 9.27 -6.37
CA GLY A 461 -35.56 8.10 -6.77
C GLY A 461 -35.69 7.93 -8.26
N LEU A 462 -34.85 8.57 -9.05
CA LEU A 462 -34.80 8.43 -10.50
C LEU A 462 -34.07 7.14 -10.84
N LYS A 463 -34.53 6.44 -11.88
CA LYS A 463 -33.71 5.37 -12.47
C LYS A 463 -32.46 6.01 -13.06
N THR A 464 -31.29 5.53 -12.64
CA THR A 464 -30.05 5.94 -13.30
C THR A 464 -30.23 5.74 -14.79
N ALA A 465 -30.24 6.82 -15.56
CA ALA A 465 -30.33 6.71 -17.02
C ALA A 465 -29.16 5.83 -17.44
N VAL A 466 -29.40 4.95 -18.45
CA VAL A 466 -28.32 4.19 -19.09
C VAL A 466 -27.33 5.23 -19.60
N VAL A 467 -26.24 5.42 -18.84
CA VAL A 467 -25.24 6.44 -19.16
C VAL A 467 -24.70 6.09 -20.54
N ARG A 468 -24.80 7.04 -21.44
CA ARG A 468 -24.23 6.91 -22.78
C ARG A 468 -22.77 6.53 -22.61
N LYS A 469 -22.34 5.38 -23.16
CA LYS A 469 -20.93 5.00 -23.13
C LYS A 469 -20.10 6.13 -23.72
N GLY A 470 -19.21 6.70 -22.91
CA GLY A 470 -18.22 7.64 -23.37
C GLY A 470 -17.23 6.98 -24.34
N LYS A 471 -16.40 7.78 -25.00
CA LYS A 471 -15.34 7.25 -25.85
C LYS A 471 -14.30 6.56 -24.99
N GLU A 472 -14.04 5.30 -25.25
CA GLU A 472 -12.98 4.53 -24.61
C GLU A 472 -11.64 4.74 -25.31
N PHE A 473 -10.58 4.83 -24.51
CA PHE A 473 -9.21 4.78 -24.97
C PHE A 473 -8.50 3.63 -24.26
N ARG A 474 -7.52 3.04 -24.93
CA ARG A 474 -6.68 2.03 -24.30
C ARG A 474 -5.88 2.69 -23.17
N SER A 475 -6.17 2.29 -21.93
CA SER A 475 -5.47 2.81 -20.75
C SER A 475 -3.98 2.44 -20.79
N PHE A 476 -3.15 3.34 -20.32
CA PHE A 476 -1.71 3.08 -20.15
C PHE A 476 -1.36 3.07 -18.67
N LYS A 477 -1.16 4.23 -18.05
CA LYS A 477 -0.78 4.35 -16.64
C LYS A 477 -1.41 5.58 -15.98
N TYR A 478 -1.46 5.59 -14.66
CA TYR A 478 -1.85 6.76 -13.87
C TYR A 478 -0.76 7.12 -12.86
N SER A 479 -0.82 8.32 -12.28
CA SER A 479 0.22 8.86 -11.41
C SER A 479 0.60 7.93 -10.27
N ASP A 480 -0.37 7.33 -9.61
CA ASP A 480 -0.10 6.51 -8.43
C ASP A 480 0.59 5.19 -8.76
N GLU A 481 0.41 4.62 -9.97
CA GLU A 481 1.20 3.46 -10.41
C GLU A 481 2.71 3.76 -10.51
N MET A 482 3.06 5.04 -10.46
CA MET A 482 4.44 5.49 -10.51
C MET A 482 5.02 5.73 -9.11
N LYS A 483 4.18 5.73 -8.08
CA LYS A 483 4.56 5.87 -6.68
C LYS A 483 4.94 4.49 -6.12
N PRO A 484 6.01 4.37 -5.33
CA PRO A 484 6.48 3.07 -4.83
C PRO A 484 5.48 2.36 -3.91
N MET A 485 4.53 3.09 -3.32
CA MET A 485 3.63 2.59 -2.29
C MET A 485 2.14 2.66 -2.66
N ASN A 486 1.82 2.64 -3.96
CA ASN A 486 0.44 2.65 -4.41
C ASN A 486 -0.38 1.48 -3.84
N GLY A 487 -1.58 1.76 -3.35
CA GLY A 487 -2.51 0.75 -2.85
C GLY A 487 -2.14 0.16 -1.49
N ILE A 488 -1.35 0.82 -0.64
CA ILE A 488 -0.95 0.28 0.67
C ILE A 488 -2.00 0.55 1.74
N MET A 489 -2.28 -0.49 2.56
CA MET A 489 -3.03 -0.41 3.81
C MET A 489 -2.05 -0.58 4.97
N ILE A 490 -2.00 0.40 5.88
CA ILE A 490 -1.03 0.44 6.95
C ILE A 490 -1.73 0.29 8.28
N GLY A 491 -1.28 -0.71 9.03
CA GLY A 491 -1.62 -0.89 10.44
C GLY A 491 -0.50 -0.45 11.36
N ASP A 492 -0.85 -0.25 12.61
CA ASP A 492 0.11 -0.02 13.68
C ASP A 492 0.60 -1.37 14.24
N ALA A 493 1.91 -1.53 14.36
CA ALA A 493 2.55 -2.74 14.90
C ALA A 493 2.55 -2.74 16.45
N VAL A 494 1.45 -2.34 17.08
CA VAL A 494 1.36 -2.20 18.55
C VAL A 494 1.57 -3.56 19.23
N GLY A 495 2.53 -3.62 20.14
CA GLY A 495 2.85 -4.84 20.89
C GLY A 495 3.37 -5.99 20.02
N ALA A 496 3.92 -5.69 18.84
CA ALA A 496 4.56 -6.69 18.00
C ALA A 496 5.78 -7.31 18.71
N PRO A 497 6.05 -8.62 18.52
CA PRO A 497 7.28 -9.22 19.04
C PRO A 497 8.50 -8.62 18.34
N ALA A 498 9.64 -8.66 19.02
CA ALA A 498 10.92 -8.39 18.36
C ALA A 498 11.16 -9.35 17.19
N LEU A 499 12.02 -8.98 16.26
CA LEU A 499 12.43 -9.84 15.17
C LEU A 499 12.98 -11.17 15.72
N LEU A 500 12.60 -12.28 15.13
CA LEU A 500 13.17 -13.57 15.46
C LEU A 500 14.66 -13.55 15.10
N GLU A 501 15.51 -13.72 16.10
CA GLU A 501 16.92 -14.02 15.89
C GLU A 501 17.10 -15.55 15.87
N PRO A 502 17.87 -16.10 14.94
CA PRO A 502 18.10 -17.53 14.82
C PRO A 502 19.00 -18.08 15.92
#